data_faec0e0a7b48d8dfc849bd601da0a0b2
#
_entry.id   faec0e0a7b48d8dfc849bd601da0a0b2
#
_cell.length_a   1.000
_cell.length_b   1.000
_cell.length_c   1.000
_cell.angle_alpha   90.00
_cell.angle_beta   90.00
_cell.angle_gamma   90.00
#
_symmetry.space_group_name_H-M   'P 1'
#
loop_
_entity.id
_entity.type
_entity.pdbx_description
1 polymer ?
#
loop_
_entity_poly.entity_id
_entity_poly.type
_entity_poly.pdbx_seq_one_letter_code
_entity_poly.pdbx_strand_id
1 'polypeptide(L)'
;MVETMRWEQGSLVLLDQTLLPQKIEWITCVDYKRVKVAIERLEVRGAPAIGSAAAFAMVLGAREVADKPDFLGALDVVRADLITARPTAVNLAWAANLQYALAVRLNGEDKSPAAIIKALEEKAEQIYADDITMNKRMGEYGAAVLPDAAVVLTHCNAGALATCGWGTALGVIRSAYAQGKLKMVYADETRPLLQGARLTAFELFEDGIPVTLITDNMAAWTMRTKGVNAVVVGADRIAANGDTANKIGTYGVALAAKAHGIPFYIAAPTSTFDFTIATGAQIPIEERKADEVRHLRSEQTAPEGVAVFNPAFDVTPAELITGIITEHGVLKAPYTESIKKLQALLQD
;
A
#
# COMPACT_ATOMS: atom_id res chain seq x y z
N MET A 1 -12.99 2.65 11.84
CA MET A 1 -11.89 2.54 10.84
C MET A 1 -10.77 3.50 11.24
N VAL A 2 -9.55 3.00 11.28
CA VAL A 2 -8.36 3.80 11.59
C VAL A 2 -8.09 4.78 10.44
N GLU A 3 -7.81 6.03 10.77
CA GLU A 3 -7.42 7.06 9.81
C GLU A 3 -5.90 7.12 9.72
N THR A 4 -5.36 7.27 8.50
CA THR A 4 -3.92 7.29 8.23
C THR A 4 -3.36 8.70 8.22
N MET A 5 -4.09 9.61 7.61
CA MET A 5 -3.71 11.01 7.45
C MET A 5 -4.94 11.89 7.26
N ARG A 6 -4.78 13.18 7.51
CA ARG A 6 -5.79 14.21 7.23
C ARG A 6 -5.13 15.54 6.91
N TRP A 7 -5.77 16.34 6.10
CA TRP A 7 -5.36 17.69 5.81
C TRP A 7 -6.15 18.66 6.68
N GLU A 8 -5.46 19.33 7.59
CA GLU A 8 -6.08 20.24 8.55
C GLU A 8 -5.33 21.56 8.63
N GLN A 9 -6.05 22.68 8.53
CA GLN A 9 -5.51 24.04 8.71
C GLN A 9 -4.22 24.29 7.89
N GLY A 10 -4.17 23.71 6.68
CA GLY A 10 -3.03 23.87 5.80
C GLY A 10 -1.79 23.05 6.18
N SER A 11 -1.94 22.03 7.00
CA SER A 11 -0.90 21.10 7.40
C SER A 11 -1.32 19.66 7.14
N LEU A 12 -0.36 18.79 6.87
CA LEU A 12 -0.62 17.35 6.78
C LEU A 12 -0.42 16.72 8.17
N VAL A 13 -1.48 16.12 8.69
CA VAL A 13 -1.45 15.39 9.96
C VAL A 13 -1.40 13.91 9.68
N LEU A 14 -0.35 13.23 10.15
CA LEU A 14 -0.07 11.80 9.93
C LEU A 14 -0.19 11.01 11.21
N LEU A 15 -0.76 9.81 11.17
CA LEU A 15 -0.66 8.85 12.24
C LEU A 15 0.73 8.20 12.22
N ASP A 16 1.49 8.30 13.31
CA ASP A 16 2.79 7.63 13.42
C ASP A 16 2.63 6.10 13.53
N GLN A 17 2.77 5.43 12.39
CA GLN A 17 2.63 3.97 12.33
C GLN A 17 3.80 3.22 12.98
N THR A 18 4.91 3.89 13.28
CA THR A 18 6.07 3.25 13.95
C THR A 18 5.77 2.95 15.41
N LEU A 19 4.85 3.72 16.02
CA LEU A 19 4.46 3.59 17.43
C LEU A 19 3.31 2.60 17.64
N LEU A 20 2.60 2.21 16.56
CA LEU A 20 1.49 1.27 16.67
C LEU A 20 1.98 -0.16 17.00
N PRO A 21 1.18 -0.94 17.74
CA PRO A 21 -0.11 -0.62 18.36
C PRO A 21 0.01 0.03 19.74
N GLN A 22 1.23 0.24 20.29
CA GLN A 22 1.42 0.65 21.68
C GLN A 22 0.95 2.09 21.96
N LYS A 23 1.05 2.95 20.95
CA LYS A 23 0.71 4.36 21.09
C LYS A 23 0.08 4.88 19.81
N ILE A 24 -1.02 5.60 19.95
CA ILE A 24 -1.63 6.38 18.87
C ILE A 24 -1.13 7.81 19.02
N GLU A 25 -0.29 8.25 18.09
CA GLU A 25 0.29 9.58 18.08
C GLU A 25 0.18 10.20 16.69
N TRP A 26 -0.21 11.48 16.66
CA TRP A 26 -0.36 12.23 15.43
C TRP A 26 0.78 13.21 15.26
N ILE A 27 1.31 13.28 14.05
CA ILE A 27 2.42 14.15 13.65
C ILE A 27 1.87 15.23 12.74
N THR A 28 2.01 16.50 13.14
CA THR A 28 1.68 17.63 12.29
C THR A 28 2.89 18.03 11.44
N CYS A 29 2.75 17.89 10.11
CA CYS A 29 3.75 18.29 9.13
C CYS A 29 3.38 19.65 8.56
N VAL A 30 4.12 20.68 8.91
CA VAL A 30 3.90 22.07 8.46
C VAL A 30 4.73 22.43 7.24
N ASP A 31 5.71 21.61 6.88
CA ASP A 31 6.60 21.77 5.72
C ASP A 31 6.82 20.42 5.01
N TYR A 32 7.29 20.47 3.75
CA TYR A 32 7.49 19.28 2.94
C TYR A 32 8.62 18.39 3.47
N LYS A 33 9.62 18.97 4.14
CA LYS A 33 10.77 18.23 4.68
C LYS A 33 10.34 17.31 5.82
N ARG A 34 9.40 17.77 6.66
CA ARG A 34 8.83 16.92 7.71
C ARG A 34 8.05 15.74 7.13
N VAL A 35 7.32 15.95 6.02
CA VAL A 35 6.65 14.85 5.31
C VAL A 35 7.68 13.88 4.72
N LYS A 36 8.75 14.39 4.09
CA LYS A 36 9.86 13.57 3.58
C LYS A 36 10.43 12.67 4.68
N VAL A 37 10.74 13.23 5.84
CA VAL A 37 11.24 12.47 7.00
C VAL A 37 10.23 11.41 7.47
N ALA A 38 8.94 11.72 7.45
CA ALA A 38 7.89 10.76 7.82
C ALA A 38 7.87 9.55 6.87
N ILE A 39 8.07 9.78 5.57
CA ILE A 39 8.17 8.71 4.56
C ILE A 39 9.44 7.87 4.77
N GLU A 40 10.59 8.52 4.98
CA GLU A 40 11.89 7.85 5.22
C GLU A 40 11.88 6.96 6.46
N ARG A 41 11.21 7.42 7.54
CA ARG A 41 11.12 6.72 8.82
C ARG A 41 9.98 5.70 8.90
N LEU A 42 9.18 5.56 7.83
CA LEU A 42 7.99 4.71 7.80
C LEU A 42 6.91 5.14 8.83
N GLU A 43 6.90 6.40 9.25
CA GLU A 43 5.80 7.00 10.02
C GLU A 43 4.50 6.99 9.18
N VAL A 44 4.64 7.14 7.85
CA VAL A 44 3.65 6.81 6.82
C VAL A 44 4.24 5.81 5.83
N ARG A 45 3.49 4.77 5.46
CA ARG A 45 3.94 3.67 4.59
C ARG A 45 2.79 3.13 3.74
N GLY A 46 3.13 2.28 2.74
CA GLY A 46 2.19 1.81 1.72
C GLY A 46 2.18 2.73 0.51
N ALA A 47 2.20 2.14 -0.68
CA ALA A 47 2.37 2.91 -1.92
C ALA A 47 1.31 4.01 -2.11
N PRO A 48 -0.02 3.75 -1.92
CA PRO A 48 -1.04 4.79 -2.07
C PRO A 48 -0.93 5.89 -1.00
N ALA A 49 -0.72 5.52 0.28
CA ALA A 49 -0.60 6.50 1.36
C ALA A 49 0.63 7.43 1.16
N ILE A 50 1.77 6.86 0.71
CA ILE A 50 2.96 7.65 0.38
C ILE A 50 2.70 8.59 -0.79
N GLY A 51 1.95 8.15 -1.81
CA GLY A 51 1.57 8.99 -2.94
C GLY A 51 0.73 10.19 -2.52
N SER A 52 -0.28 9.97 -1.69
CA SER A 52 -1.11 11.05 -1.16
C SER A 52 -0.31 12.00 -0.27
N ALA A 53 0.52 11.46 0.64
CA ALA A 53 1.41 12.29 1.47
C ALA A 53 2.35 13.15 0.63
N ALA A 54 2.89 12.61 -0.49
CA ALA A 54 3.72 13.35 -1.42
C ALA A 54 2.94 14.46 -2.15
N ALA A 55 1.68 14.22 -2.52
CA ALA A 55 0.85 15.24 -3.13
C ALA A 55 0.65 16.45 -2.18
N PHE A 56 0.36 16.20 -0.91
CA PHE A 56 0.28 17.26 0.10
C PHE A 56 1.65 17.89 0.40
N ALA A 57 2.74 17.13 0.39
CA ALA A 57 4.10 17.68 0.55
C ALA A 57 4.43 18.67 -0.56
N MET A 58 4.01 18.43 -1.81
CA MET A 58 4.18 19.38 -2.91
C MET A 58 3.39 20.69 -2.67
N VAL A 59 2.21 20.62 -2.03
CA VAL A 59 1.46 21.83 -1.62
C VAL A 59 2.24 22.63 -0.58
N LEU A 60 2.76 21.95 0.45
CA LEU A 60 3.58 22.58 1.50
C LEU A 60 4.84 23.22 0.90
N GLY A 61 5.55 22.50 0.04
CA GLY A 61 6.72 23.00 -0.65
C GLY A 61 6.42 24.18 -1.58
N ALA A 62 5.29 24.15 -2.29
CA ALA A 62 4.85 25.27 -3.12
C ALA A 62 4.59 26.55 -2.30
N ARG A 63 4.03 26.41 -1.09
CA ARG A 63 3.85 27.54 -0.14
C ARG A 63 5.19 28.09 0.34
N GLU A 64 6.19 27.23 0.62
CA GLU A 64 7.53 27.69 1.04
C GLU A 64 8.26 28.50 -0.04
N VAL A 65 7.99 28.22 -1.32
CA VAL A 65 8.67 28.88 -2.44
C VAL A 65 7.82 29.93 -3.17
N ALA A 66 6.64 30.26 -2.63
CA ALA A 66 5.64 31.13 -3.28
C ALA A 66 6.19 32.51 -3.69
N ASP A 67 7.07 33.10 -2.87
CA ASP A 67 7.66 34.42 -3.08
C ASP A 67 8.99 34.39 -3.86
N LYS A 68 9.41 33.23 -4.36
CA LYS A 68 10.66 33.14 -5.15
C LYS A 68 10.45 33.69 -6.55
N PRO A 69 11.42 34.47 -7.09
CA PRO A 69 11.33 35.00 -8.45
C PRO A 69 11.16 33.90 -9.53
N ASP A 70 11.83 32.77 -9.35
CA ASP A 70 11.64 31.55 -10.13
C ASP A 70 10.88 30.52 -9.29
N PHE A 71 9.59 30.71 -9.20
CA PHE A 71 8.69 29.81 -8.44
C PHE A 71 8.75 28.36 -8.95
N LEU A 72 8.69 28.16 -10.28
CA LEU A 72 8.70 26.81 -10.85
C LEU A 72 10.04 26.10 -10.66
N GLY A 73 11.16 26.79 -10.89
CA GLY A 73 12.48 26.21 -10.65
C GLY A 73 12.68 25.83 -9.18
N ALA A 74 12.21 26.69 -8.25
CA ALA A 74 12.27 26.38 -6.83
C ALA A 74 11.34 25.20 -6.45
N LEU A 75 10.15 25.09 -7.06
CA LEU A 75 9.24 23.96 -6.84
C LEU A 75 9.79 22.65 -7.45
N ASP A 76 10.54 22.71 -8.54
CA ASP A 76 11.22 21.53 -9.10
C ASP A 76 12.30 20.99 -8.16
N VAL A 77 13.02 21.87 -7.46
CA VAL A 77 13.97 21.47 -6.40
C VAL A 77 13.23 20.72 -5.27
N VAL A 78 12.08 21.22 -4.83
CA VAL A 78 11.24 20.55 -3.83
C VAL A 78 10.84 19.16 -4.31
N ARG A 79 10.34 19.05 -5.55
CA ARG A 79 9.94 17.78 -6.17
C ARG A 79 11.11 16.79 -6.21
N ALA A 80 12.27 17.24 -6.72
CA ALA A 80 13.45 16.41 -6.84
C ALA A 80 13.95 15.89 -5.48
N ASP A 81 13.96 16.76 -4.46
CA ASP A 81 14.34 16.36 -3.10
C ASP A 81 13.35 15.37 -2.49
N LEU A 82 12.05 15.61 -2.64
CA LEU A 82 11.00 14.74 -2.08
C LEU A 82 11.07 13.31 -2.65
N ILE A 83 11.31 13.15 -3.94
CA ILE A 83 11.40 11.84 -4.61
C ILE A 83 12.55 10.99 -4.04
N THR A 84 13.59 11.60 -3.48
CA THR A 84 14.72 10.86 -2.88
C THR A 84 14.36 10.14 -1.58
N ALA A 85 13.24 10.47 -0.94
CA ALA A 85 12.82 9.84 0.32
C ALA A 85 12.71 8.31 0.21
N ARG A 86 12.17 7.82 -0.92
CA ARG A 86 12.11 6.38 -1.23
C ARG A 86 12.18 6.15 -2.75
N PRO A 87 13.37 5.99 -3.31
CA PRO A 87 13.57 5.88 -4.77
C PRO A 87 12.81 4.72 -5.44
N THR A 88 12.49 3.67 -4.70
CA THR A 88 11.73 2.50 -5.20
C THR A 88 10.21 2.67 -5.12
N ALA A 89 9.72 3.71 -4.45
CA ALA A 89 8.29 3.96 -4.27
C ALA A 89 7.71 4.70 -5.49
N VAL A 90 7.16 3.97 -6.45
CA VAL A 90 6.61 4.51 -7.71
C VAL A 90 5.56 5.59 -7.45
N ASN A 91 4.67 5.39 -6.50
CA ASN A 91 3.57 6.33 -6.21
C ASN A 91 4.08 7.67 -5.63
N LEU A 92 5.22 7.69 -4.93
CA LEU A 92 5.84 8.93 -4.47
C LEU A 92 6.21 9.83 -5.65
N ALA A 93 6.99 9.27 -6.58
CA ALA A 93 7.44 9.99 -7.76
C ALA A 93 6.26 10.37 -8.68
N TRP A 94 5.30 9.47 -8.85
CA TRP A 94 4.09 9.73 -9.62
C TRP A 94 3.34 10.96 -9.09
N ALA A 95 3.02 11.00 -7.79
CA ALA A 95 2.25 12.09 -7.21
C ALA A 95 3.01 13.43 -7.25
N ALA A 96 4.30 13.42 -6.91
CA ALA A 96 5.14 14.61 -6.98
C ALA A 96 5.25 15.17 -8.42
N ASN A 97 5.43 14.29 -9.41
CA ASN A 97 5.48 14.68 -10.82
C ASN A 97 4.13 15.18 -11.34
N LEU A 98 3.01 14.55 -10.94
CA LEU A 98 1.67 14.99 -11.30
C LEU A 98 1.39 16.41 -10.79
N GLN A 99 1.72 16.68 -9.54
CA GLN A 99 1.57 18.01 -8.93
C GLN A 99 2.46 19.04 -9.62
N TYR A 100 3.71 18.70 -9.92
CA TYR A 100 4.60 19.60 -10.64
C TYR A 100 4.12 19.90 -12.06
N ALA A 101 3.68 18.89 -12.80
CA ALA A 101 3.12 19.06 -14.14
C ALA A 101 1.88 19.98 -14.13
N LEU A 102 1.03 19.86 -13.11
CA LEU A 102 -0.10 20.78 -12.91
C LEU A 102 0.37 22.23 -12.69
N ALA A 103 1.39 22.41 -11.84
CA ALA A 103 1.96 23.75 -11.61
C ALA A 103 2.56 24.37 -12.88
N VAL A 104 3.31 23.59 -13.67
CA VAL A 104 3.87 24.04 -14.96
C VAL A 104 2.78 24.47 -15.93
N ARG A 105 1.71 23.67 -16.08
CA ARG A 105 0.58 23.99 -16.95
C ARG A 105 -0.09 25.30 -16.54
N LEU A 106 -0.42 25.45 -15.25
CA LEU A 106 -1.12 26.65 -14.75
C LEU A 106 -0.25 27.91 -14.82
N ASN A 107 1.07 27.78 -14.62
CA ASN A 107 1.98 28.90 -14.84
C ASN A 107 2.04 29.34 -16.32
N GLY A 108 1.97 28.38 -17.25
CA GLY A 108 1.82 28.67 -18.68
C GLY A 108 0.50 29.32 -19.07
N GLU A 109 -0.50 29.26 -18.19
CA GLU A 109 -1.80 29.99 -18.29
C GLU A 109 -1.78 31.31 -17.52
N ASP A 110 -0.61 31.86 -17.17
CA ASP A 110 -0.39 33.10 -16.42
C ASP A 110 -1.09 33.15 -15.05
N LYS A 111 -1.29 32.00 -14.38
CA LYS A 111 -1.84 31.94 -13.03
C LYS A 111 -0.78 32.37 -12.00
N SER A 112 -1.24 33.13 -11.00
CA SER A 112 -0.36 33.52 -9.88
C SER A 112 0.06 32.32 -9.05
N PRO A 113 1.21 32.37 -8.33
CA PRO A 113 1.62 31.31 -7.39
C PRO A 113 0.53 30.94 -6.39
N ALA A 114 -0.22 31.90 -5.87
CA ALA A 114 -1.33 31.63 -4.95
C ALA A 114 -2.46 30.81 -5.60
N ALA A 115 -2.81 31.10 -6.85
CA ALA A 115 -3.79 30.32 -7.60
C ALA A 115 -3.30 28.90 -7.91
N ILE A 116 -1.99 28.77 -8.23
CA ILE A 116 -1.36 27.46 -8.46
C ILE A 116 -1.39 26.65 -7.18
N ILE A 117 -0.96 27.19 -6.03
CA ILE A 117 -0.96 26.52 -4.74
C ILE A 117 -2.36 25.99 -4.38
N LYS A 118 -3.38 26.82 -4.58
CA LYS A 118 -4.78 26.39 -4.34
C LYS A 118 -5.17 25.20 -5.23
N ALA A 119 -4.81 25.22 -6.51
CA ALA A 119 -5.09 24.12 -7.43
C ALA A 119 -4.31 22.84 -7.07
N LEU A 120 -3.07 22.97 -6.58
CA LEU A 120 -2.29 21.83 -6.06
C LEU A 120 -2.94 21.23 -4.82
N GLU A 121 -3.48 22.04 -3.91
CA GLU A 121 -4.21 21.60 -2.72
C GLU A 121 -5.48 20.84 -3.09
N GLU A 122 -6.31 21.41 -3.96
CA GLU A 122 -7.51 20.75 -4.50
C GLU A 122 -7.17 19.40 -5.17
N LYS A 123 -6.05 19.36 -5.91
CA LYS A 123 -5.58 18.11 -6.54
C LYS A 123 -5.09 17.08 -5.53
N ALA A 124 -4.42 17.49 -4.45
CA ALA A 124 -3.99 16.59 -3.39
C ALA A 124 -5.20 15.99 -2.64
N GLU A 125 -6.20 16.80 -2.32
CA GLU A 125 -7.46 16.35 -1.73
C GLU A 125 -8.21 15.39 -2.66
N GLN A 126 -8.20 15.65 -3.97
CA GLN A 126 -8.80 14.75 -4.96
C GLN A 126 -8.08 13.40 -5.00
N ILE A 127 -6.73 13.37 -5.01
CA ILE A 127 -5.94 12.13 -4.96
C ILE A 127 -6.30 11.31 -3.72
N TYR A 128 -6.43 11.98 -2.57
CA TYR A 128 -6.83 11.34 -1.31
C TYR A 128 -8.25 10.74 -1.39
N ALA A 129 -9.21 11.48 -1.89
CA ALA A 129 -10.61 11.04 -2.01
C ALA A 129 -10.79 9.92 -3.05
N ASP A 130 -10.07 10.03 -4.18
CA ASP A 130 -10.08 9.02 -5.24
C ASP A 130 -9.54 7.68 -4.74
N ASP A 131 -8.46 7.69 -3.95
CA ASP A 131 -7.91 6.48 -3.36
C ASP A 131 -8.94 5.77 -2.46
N ILE A 132 -9.63 6.50 -1.60
CA ILE A 132 -10.69 5.92 -0.75
C ILE A 132 -11.81 5.31 -1.60
N THR A 133 -12.26 6.03 -2.61
CA THR A 133 -13.35 5.59 -3.50
C THR A 133 -12.96 4.34 -4.27
N MET A 134 -11.74 4.33 -4.81
CA MET A 134 -11.16 3.20 -5.52
C MET A 134 -11.06 1.96 -4.63
N ASN A 135 -10.56 2.12 -3.39
CA ASN A 135 -10.44 1.03 -2.44
C ASN A 135 -11.79 0.46 -2.01
N LYS A 136 -12.83 1.28 -1.87
CA LYS A 136 -14.19 0.81 -1.60
C LYS A 136 -14.75 -0.03 -2.75
N ARG A 137 -14.60 0.43 -4.01
CA ARG A 137 -15.01 -0.34 -5.19
C ARG A 137 -14.29 -1.68 -5.28
N MET A 138 -12.98 -1.68 -5.07
CA MET A 138 -12.17 -2.91 -5.01
C MET A 138 -12.68 -3.84 -3.91
N GLY A 139 -13.00 -3.31 -2.75
CA GLY A 139 -13.59 -4.04 -1.62
C GLY A 139 -14.90 -4.74 -2.00
N GLU A 140 -15.79 -4.05 -2.73
CA GLU A 140 -17.06 -4.61 -3.21
C GLU A 140 -16.83 -5.77 -4.21
N TYR A 141 -15.96 -5.59 -5.21
CA TYR A 141 -15.62 -6.65 -6.15
C TYR A 141 -14.98 -7.86 -5.47
N GLY A 142 -14.10 -7.61 -4.49
CA GLY A 142 -13.48 -8.67 -3.71
C GLY A 142 -14.44 -9.41 -2.81
N ALA A 143 -15.33 -8.71 -2.13
CA ALA A 143 -16.38 -9.35 -1.28
C ALA A 143 -17.34 -10.23 -2.11
N ALA A 144 -17.57 -9.88 -3.37
CA ALA A 144 -18.41 -10.66 -4.26
C ALA A 144 -17.82 -12.05 -4.61
N VAL A 145 -16.49 -12.19 -4.62
CA VAL A 145 -15.82 -13.48 -4.93
C VAL A 145 -15.51 -14.31 -3.68
N LEU A 146 -15.67 -13.76 -2.50
CA LEU A 146 -15.53 -14.53 -1.26
C LEU A 146 -16.76 -15.40 -1.01
N PRO A 147 -16.58 -16.61 -0.44
CA PRO A 147 -17.71 -17.46 -0.06
C PRO A 147 -18.50 -16.87 1.12
N ASP A 148 -19.74 -17.33 1.29
CA ASP A 148 -20.48 -17.06 2.52
C ASP A 148 -19.80 -17.74 3.72
N ALA A 149 -19.86 -17.08 4.88
CA ALA A 149 -19.12 -17.47 6.08
C ALA A 149 -17.61 -17.57 5.85
N ALA A 150 -17.05 -16.62 5.10
CA ALA A 150 -15.63 -16.57 4.75
C ALA A 150 -14.73 -16.60 6.00
N VAL A 151 -13.76 -17.50 5.99
CA VAL A 151 -12.63 -17.56 6.91
C VAL A 151 -11.40 -17.21 6.10
N VAL A 152 -10.92 -16.00 6.27
CA VAL A 152 -9.87 -15.43 5.41
C VAL A 152 -8.52 -15.47 6.11
N LEU A 153 -7.46 -15.86 5.39
CA LEU A 153 -6.09 -15.64 5.82
C LEU A 153 -5.52 -14.43 5.05
N THR A 154 -4.78 -13.57 5.74
CA THR A 154 -4.11 -12.42 5.15
C THR A 154 -2.66 -12.30 5.64
N HIS A 155 -1.82 -11.67 4.83
CA HIS A 155 -0.39 -11.49 5.10
C HIS A 155 0.00 -10.03 4.91
N CYS A 156 0.92 -9.51 5.74
CA CYS A 156 1.35 -8.12 5.79
C CYS A 156 0.22 -7.16 6.18
N ASN A 157 0.30 -5.92 5.73
CA ASN A 157 -0.73 -4.92 5.92
C ASN A 157 -1.01 -4.19 4.61
N ALA A 158 -2.16 -4.47 4.05
CA ALA A 158 -2.75 -3.78 2.90
C ALA A 158 -4.12 -3.20 3.30
N GLY A 159 -4.13 -2.50 4.42
CA GLY A 159 -5.30 -1.88 5.04
C GLY A 159 -5.34 -0.37 4.86
N ALA A 160 -6.18 0.29 5.67
CA ALA A 160 -6.33 1.73 5.69
C ALA A 160 -5.00 2.44 5.98
N LEU A 161 -4.16 1.85 6.83
CA LEU A 161 -2.82 2.38 7.15
C LEU A 161 -1.83 2.35 5.97
N ALA A 162 -2.10 1.56 4.93
CA ALA A 162 -1.29 1.50 3.72
C ALA A 162 -1.84 2.35 2.57
N THR A 163 -3.03 2.91 2.73
CA THR A 163 -3.79 3.70 1.76
C THR A 163 -4.27 5.00 2.39
N CYS A 164 -5.16 5.72 1.72
CA CYS A 164 -5.83 6.88 2.32
C CYS A 164 -7.06 6.50 3.17
N GLY A 165 -7.50 5.23 3.09
CA GLY A 165 -8.63 4.69 3.83
C GLY A 165 -9.18 3.44 3.17
N TRP A 166 -9.98 2.66 3.89
CA TRP A 166 -10.56 1.38 3.53
C TRP A 166 -9.54 0.24 3.35
N GLY A 167 -8.45 0.47 2.62
CA GLY A 167 -7.44 -0.52 2.28
C GLY A 167 -7.77 -1.36 1.04
N THR A 168 -6.78 -2.09 0.53
CA THR A 168 -6.96 -3.02 -0.58
C THR A 168 -7.40 -4.40 -0.07
N ALA A 169 -6.51 -5.27 0.40
CA ALA A 169 -6.87 -6.57 0.94
C ALA A 169 -7.77 -6.47 2.18
N LEU A 170 -7.46 -5.57 3.12
CA LEU A 170 -8.34 -5.34 4.26
C LEU A 170 -9.63 -4.62 3.85
N GLY A 171 -9.64 -3.89 2.74
CA GLY A 171 -10.84 -3.33 2.13
C GLY A 171 -11.81 -4.41 1.67
N VAL A 172 -11.31 -5.47 1.05
CA VAL A 172 -12.11 -6.67 0.70
C VAL A 172 -12.69 -7.32 1.97
N ILE A 173 -11.87 -7.46 3.01
CA ILE A 173 -12.28 -8.03 4.30
C ILE A 173 -13.35 -7.14 4.96
N ARG A 174 -13.19 -5.82 4.98
CA ARG A 174 -14.18 -4.85 5.49
C ARG A 174 -15.49 -4.93 4.75
N SER A 175 -15.43 -4.96 3.41
CA SER A 175 -16.64 -5.07 2.58
C SER A 175 -17.38 -6.39 2.81
N ALA A 176 -16.65 -7.51 2.91
CA ALA A 176 -17.25 -8.79 3.23
C ALA A 176 -17.86 -8.82 4.64
N TYR A 177 -17.23 -8.18 5.62
CA TYR A 177 -17.76 -8.06 6.98
C TYR A 177 -19.03 -7.22 7.02
N ALA A 178 -19.03 -6.06 6.35
CA ALA A 178 -20.22 -5.19 6.26
C ALA A 178 -21.41 -5.89 5.57
N GLN A 179 -21.15 -6.83 4.65
CA GLN A 179 -22.16 -7.65 3.97
C GLN A 179 -22.57 -8.89 4.76
N GLY A 180 -22.06 -9.11 5.98
CA GLY A 180 -22.35 -10.28 6.80
C GLY A 180 -21.76 -11.60 6.27
N LYS A 181 -20.83 -11.55 5.32
CA LYS A 181 -20.19 -12.71 4.69
C LYS A 181 -18.96 -13.22 5.44
N LEU A 182 -18.32 -12.38 6.26
CA LEU A 182 -17.07 -12.71 6.96
C LEU A 182 -17.35 -13.35 8.33
N LYS A 183 -16.70 -14.49 8.58
CA LYS A 183 -16.75 -15.17 9.87
C LYS A 183 -15.51 -14.89 10.73
N MET A 184 -14.30 -14.93 10.15
CA MET A 184 -13.04 -14.82 10.86
C MET A 184 -11.90 -14.42 9.93
N VAL A 185 -10.92 -13.70 10.46
CA VAL A 185 -9.63 -13.43 9.78
C VAL A 185 -8.49 -14.05 10.58
N TYR A 186 -7.59 -14.74 9.89
CA TYR A 186 -6.28 -15.11 10.40
C TYR A 186 -5.23 -14.19 9.77
N ALA A 187 -4.47 -13.48 10.60
CA ALA A 187 -3.45 -12.55 10.14
C ALA A 187 -2.07 -13.07 10.50
N ASP A 188 -1.21 -13.29 9.49
CA ASP A 188 0.20 -13.59 9.69
C ASP A 188 0.90 -12.40 10.35
N GLU A 189 1.80 -12.63 11.32
CA GLU A 189 2.55 -11.56 12.00
C GLU A 189 3.44 -10.75 11.03
N THR A 190 3.93 -11.38 9.99
CA THR A 190 4.75 -10.82 8.91
C THR A 190 6.13 -10.35 9.38
N ARG A 191 7.03 -11.29 9.63
CA ARG A 191 8.45 -11.00 9.85
C ARG A 191 9.09 -10.34 8.61
N PRO A 192 10.17 -9.51 8.75
CA PRO A 192 10.81 -9.13 10.02
C PRO A 192 10.14 -7.93 10.73
N LEU A 193 9.39 -7.05 10.02
CA LEU A 193 8.87 -5.79 10.57
C LEU A 193 7.50 -5.88 11.23
N LEU A 194 6.89 -7.06 11.25
CA LEU A 194 5.65 -7.36 11.97
C LEU A 194 4.44 -6.50 11.54
N GLN A 195 4.30 -6.20 10.24
CA GLN A 195 3.18 -5.39 9.75
C GLN A 195 1.83 -6.07 10.00
N GLY A 196 1.76 -7.40 9.93
CA GLY A 196 0.55 -8.13 10.25
C GLY A 196 0.17 -8.03 11.71
N ALA A 197 1.16 -8.24 12.61
CA ALA A 197 0.92 -8.16 14.05
C ALA A 197 0.62 -6.73 14.51
N ARG A 198 1.40 -5.76 14.03
CA ARG A 198 1.35 -4.39 14.53
C ARG A 198 0.24 -3.55 13.90
N LEU A 199 -0.05 -3.78 12.64
CA LEU A 199 -0.94 -2.93 11.86
C LEU A 199 -2.22 -3.65 11.46
N THR A 200 -2.14 -4.83 10.84
CA THR A 200 -3.35 -5.56 10.39
C THR A 200 -4.21 -6.01 11.56
N ALA A 201 -3.62 -6.62 12.58
CA ALA A 201 -4.36 -7.02 13.77
C ALA A 201 -4.96 -5.81 14.49
N PHE A 202 -4.21 -4.70 14.58
CA PHE A 202 -4.68 -3.44 15.16
C PHE A 202 -5.87 -2.87 14.38
N GLU A 203 -5.77 -2.73 13.05
CA GLU A 203 -6.86 -2.18 12.23
C GLU A 203 -8.16 -3.01 12.36
N LEU A 204 -8.04 -4.33 12.22
CA LEU A 204 -9.20 -5.21 12.28
C LEU A 204 -9.84 -5.26 13.67
N PHE A 205 -9.01 -5.23 14.73
CA PHE A 205 -9.48 -5.18 16.10
C PHE A 205 -10.25 -3.88 16.41
N GLU A 206 -9.70 -2.72 16.00
CA GLU A 206 -10.35 -1.42 16.14
C GLU A 206 -11.65 -1.31 15.32
N ASP A 207 -11.75 -2.04 14.22
CA ASP A 207 -12.96 -2.09 13.39
C ASP A 207 -14.00 -3.10 13.92
N GLY A 208 -13.71 -3.83 15.01
CA GLY A 208 -14.58 -4.87 15.56
C GLY A 208 -14.69 -6.10 14.65
N ILE A 209 -13.75 -6.29 13.73
CA ILE A 209 -13.71 -7.45 12.83
C ILE A 209 -13.02 -8.61 13.53
N PRO A 210 -13.62 -9.81 13.60
CA PRO A 210 -13.02 -10.96 14.24
C PRO A 210 -11.67 -11.31 13.62
N VAL A 211 -10.58 -11.21 14.40
CA VAL A 211 -9.23 -11.48 13.96
C VAL A 211 -8.46 -12.36 14.93
N THR A 212 -7.68 -13.29 14.41
CA THR A 212 -6.70 -14.09 15.17
C THR A 212 -5.34 -13.90 14.57
N LEU A 213 -4.40 -13.41 15.38
CA LEU A 213 -2.99 -13.28 14.99
C LEU A 213 -2.32 -14.65 15.05
N ILE A 214 -1.52 -14.97 14.04
CA ILE A 214 -0.69 -16.17 13.97
C ILE A 214 0.75 -15.80 13.57
N THR A 215 1.72 -16.65 13.91
CA THR A 215 3.06 -16.51 13.37
C THR A 215 3.12 -17.01 11.93
N ASP A 216 4.07 -16.49 11.12
CA ASP A 216 4.11 -16.78 9.68
C ASP A 216 4.22 -18.26 9.36
N ASN A 217 4.91 -19.04 10.19
CA ASN A 217 5.07 -20.49 10.04
C ASN A 217 3.81 -21.31 10.37
N MET A 218 2.76 -20.68 10.91
CA MET A 218 1.47 -21.33 11.21
C MET A 218 0.49 -21.30 10.03
N ALA A 219 0.73 -20.51 8.98
CA ALA A 219 -0.21 -20.30 7.89
C ALA A 219 -0.76 -21.61 7.30
N ALA A 220 0.12 -22.54 6.88
CA ALA A 220 -0.27 -23.81 6.30
C ALA A 220 -1.08 -24.70 7.28
N TRP A 221 -0.69 -24.72 8.56
CA TRP A 221 -1.40 -25.49 9.59
C TRP A 221 -2.77 -24.88 9.90
N THR A 222 -2.86 -23.55 9.90
CA THR A 222 -4.12 -22.82 10.07
C THR A 222 -5.06 -23.11 8.92
N MET A 223 -4.58 -23.09 7.67
CA MET A 223 -5.36 -23.49 6.50
C MET A 223 -5.96 -24.88 6.64
N ARG A 224 -5.16 -25.84 7.12
CA ARG A 224 -5.57 -27.24 7.31
C ARG A 224 -6.61 -27.42 8.41
N THR A 225 -6.53 -26.67 9.50
CA THR A 225 -7.23 -26.99 10.75
C THR A 225 -8.32 -26.01 11.15
N LYS A 226 -8.34 -24.82 10.59
CA LYS A 226 -9.23 -23.72 11.00
C LYS A 226 -10.30 -23.35 9.98
N GLY A 227 -10.42 -24.14 8.91
CA GLY A 227 -11.44 -23.93 7.90
C GLY A 227 -11.24 -22.67 7.05
N VAL A 228 -9.98 -22.22 6.90
CA VAL A 228 -9.66 -21.14 5.97
C VAL A 228 -10.15 -21.53 4.57
N ASN A 229 -10.93 -20.65 3.95
CA ASN A 229 -11.56 -20.92 2.66
C ASN A 229 -11.28 -19.82 1.62
N ALA A 230 -10.49 -18.80 1.98
CA ALA A 230 -9.92 -17.83 1.07
C ALA A 230 -8.64 -17.21 1.64
N VAL A 231 -7.73 -16.81 0.77
CA VAL A 231 -6.59 -15.96 1.11
C VAL A 231 -6.73 -14.67 0.32
N VAL A 232 -6.55 -13.52 0.99
CA VAL A 232 -6.57 -12.21 0.36
C VAL A 232 -5.37 -11.40 0.86
N VAL A 233 -4.50 -10.99 -0.07
CA VAL A 233 -3.30 -10.20 0.23
C VAL A 233 -3.20 -9.00 -0.72
N GLY A 234 -2.38 -8.01 -0.38
CA GLY A 234 -2.06 -6.91 -1.28
C GLY A 234 -0.99 -7.25 -2.31
N ALA A 235 -0.51 -6.23 -3.02
CA ALA A 235 0.65 -6.33 -3.90
C ALA A 235 1.47 -5.04 -3.85
N ASP A 236 2.79 -5.17 -4.02
CA ASP A 236 3.70 -4.05 -4.21
C ASP A 236 3.94 -3.78 -5.70
N ARG A 237 3.92 -4.82 -6.56
CA ARG A 237 4.03 -4.70 -8.02
C ARG A 237 3.47 -5.94 -8.72
N ILE A 238 2.79 -5.73 -9.85
CA ILE A 238 2.21 -6.78 -10.69
C ILE A 238 2.77 -6.64 -12.11
N ALA A 239 3.41 -7.70 -12.63
CA ALA A 239 3.94 -7.75 -13.99
C ALA A 239 2.82 -8.00 -15.03
N ALA A 240 3.12 -7.76 -16.30
CA ALA A 240 2.15 -7.93 -17.40
C ALA A 240 1.61 -9.37 -17.56
N ASN A 241 2.32 -10.39 -17.07
CA ASN A 241 1.85 -11.77 -17.05
C ASN A 241 1.05 -12.15 -15.79
N GLY A 242 0.89 -11.23 -14.83
CA GLY A 242 0.19 -11.45 -13.55
C GLY A 242 1.07 -11.93 -12.40
N ASP A 243 2.35 -12.20 -12.61
CA ASP A 243 3.29 -12.46 -11.51
C ASP A 243 3.29 -11.26 -10.57
N THR A 244 3.20 -11.52 -9.27
CA THR A 244 2.96 -10.49 -8.28
C THR A 244 4.05 -10.48 -7.23
N ALA A 245 4.77 -9.36 -7.10
CA ALA A 245 5.64 -9.09 -5.96
C ALA A 245 4.83 -8.54 -4.79
N ASN A 246 5.03 -9.12 -3.61
CA ASN A 246 4.45 -8.65 -2.36
C ASN A 246 5.41 -8.92 -1.20
N LYS A 247 5.04 -8.49 -0.01
CA LYS A 247 5.83 -8.69 1.22
C LYS A 247 6.32 -10.12 1.33
N ILE A 248 7.62 -10.27 1.68
CA ILE A 248 8.26 -11.57 1.90
C ILE A 248 7.37 -12.48 2.76
N GLY A 249 7.21 -13.74 2.33
CA GLY A 249 6.31 -14.74 2.90
C GLY A 249 5.05 -14.99 2.06
N THR A 250 4.66 -14.06 1.20
CA THR A 250 3.45 -14.18 0.35
C THR A 250 3.51 -15.40 -0.58
N TYR A 251 4.66 -15.68 -1.19
CA TYR A 251 4.86 -16.86 -2.03
C TYR A 251 4.64 -18.16 -1.25
N GLY A 252 5.15 -18.25 -0.02
CA GLY A 252 4.95 -19.40 0.85
C GLY A 252 3.46 -19.61 1.20
N VAL A 253 2.74 -18.53 1.47
CA VAL A 253 1.28 -18.55 1.71
C VAL A 253 0.51 -19.01 0.47
N ALA A 254 0.90 -18.54 -0.73
CA ALA A 254 0.27 -18.95 -1.98
C ALA A 254 0.49 -20.44 -2.28
N LEU A 255 1.70 -20.97 -2.05
CA LEU A 255 1.99 -22.40 -2.16
C LEU A 255 1.15 -23.24 -1.18
N ALA A 256 1.04 -22.80 0.08
CA ALA A 256 0.21 -23.45 1.07
C ALA A 256 -1.27 -23.44 0.67
N ALA A 257 -1.78 -22.30 0.19
CA ALA A 257 -3.15 -22.19 -0.31
C ALA A 257 -3.42 -23.18 -1.47
N LYS A 258 -2.51 -23.24 -2.45
CA LYS A 258 -2.59 -24.19 -3.57
C LYS A 258 -2.62 -25.64 -3.09
N ALA A 259 -1.74 -26.01 -2.14
CA ALA A 259 -1.68 -27.36 -1.59
C ALA A 259 -2.97 -27.79 -0.86
N HIS A 260 -3.70 -26.83 -0.31
CA HIS A 260 -4.98 -27.04 0.39
C HIS A 260 -6.22 -26.78 -0.49
N GLY A 261 -6.05 -26.43 -1.78
CA GLY A 261 -7.16 -26.11 -2.68
C GLY A 261 -7.92 -24.84 -2.30
N ILE A 262 -7.26 -23.91 -1.60
CA ILE A 262 -7.86 -22.66 -1.13
C ILE A 262 -7.59 -21.56 -2.17
N PRO A 263 -8.62 -20.79 -2.60
CA PRO A 263 -8.43 -19.70 -3.53
C PRO A 263 -7.55 -18.60 -2.91
N PHE A 264 -6.60 -18.12 -3.74
CA PHE A 264 -5.64 -17.09 -3.37
C PHE A 264 -5.87 -15.84 -4.23
N TYR A 265 -6.23 -14.74 -3.61
CA TYR A 265 -6.56 -13.49 -4.27
C TYR A 265 -5.53 -12.40 -3.94
N ILE A 266 -5.16 -11.63 -4.96
CA ILE A 266 -4.44 -10.37 -4.85
C ILE A 266 -5.46 -9.23 -4.90
N ALA A 267 -5.37 -8.25 -4.00
CA ALA A 267 -6.18 -7.03 -4.05
C ALA A 267 -5.25 -5.82 -4.20
N ALA A 268 -5.24 -5.22 -5.36
CA ALA A 268 -4.34 -4.12 -5.70
C ALA A 268 -4.96 -3.19 -6.75
N PRO A 269 -4.75 -1.86 -6.64
CA PRO A 269 -5.20 -0.90 -7.62
C PRO A 269 -4.44 -1.02 -8.93
N THR A 270 -5.02 -0.50 -10.00
CA THR A 270 -4.39 -0.51 -11.33
C THR A 270 -3.04 0.19 -11.36
N SER A 271 -2.80 1.15 -10.48
CA SER A 271 -1.50 1.82 -10.31
C SER A 271 -0.37 0.89 -9.82
N THR A 272 -0.70 -0.31 -9.34
CA THR A 272 0.28 -1.33 -8.92
C THR A 272 0.82 -2.14 -10.10
N PHE A 273 0.13 -2.10 -11.27
CA PHE A 273 0.57 -2.84 -12.45
C PHE A 273 1.72 -2.11 -13.15
N ASP A 274 2.78 -2.85 -13.43
CA ASP A 274 3.89 -2.40 -14.25
C ASP A 274 3.82 -3.10 -15.61
N PHE A 275 3.16 -2.46 -16.55
CA PHE A 275 2.95 -2.99 -17.91
C PHE A 275 4.25 -3.04 -18.74
N THR A 276 5.35 -2.45 -18.25
CA THR A 276 6.65 -2.47 -18.92
C THR A 276 7.46 -3.72 -18.57
N ILE A 277 7.11 -4.42 -17.49
CA ILE A 277 7.75 -5.63 -17.02
C ILE A 277 6.94 -6.84 -17.49
N ALA A 278 7.54 -7.70 -18.32
CA ALA A 278 6.85 -8.83 -18.91
C ALA A 278 6.53 -9.94 -17.89
N THR A 279 7.47 -10.22 -16.97
CA THR A 279 7.36 -11.32 -15.98
C THR A 279 7.90 -10.89 -14.63
N GLY A 280 7.51 -11.60 -13.58
CA GLY A 280 7.96 -11.35 -12.22
C GLY A 280 9.48 -11.46 -12.00
N ALA A 281 10.17 -12.22 -12.85
CA ALA A 281 11.63 -12.34 -12.80
C ALA A 281 12.37 -11.01 -13.06
N GLN A 282 11.69 -10.03 -13.66
CA GLN A 282 12.24 -8.71 -13.95
C GLN A 282 11.96 -7.69 -12.84
N ILE A 283 11.16 -8.05 -11.83
CA ILE A 283 10.86 -7.16 -10.71
C ILE A 283 12.10 -7.07 -9.81
N PRO A 284 12.66 -5.87 -9.60
CA PRO A 284 13.79 -5.71 -8.68
C PRO A 284 13.33 -5.96 -7.24
N ILE A 285 14.02 -6.86 -6.54
CA ILE A 285 13.74 -7.16 -5.14
C ILE A 285 14.74 -6.42 -4.27
N GLU A 286 14.24 -5.52 -3.41
CA GLU A 286 15.03 -4.79 -2.42
C GLU A 286 15.55 -5.75 -1.35
N GLU A 287 16.86 -5.74 -1.08
CA GLU A 287 17.43 -6.39 0.08
C GLU A 287 17.64 -5.36 1.19
N ARG A 288 17.14 -5.67 2.38
CA ARG A 288 17.09 -4.77 3.51
C ARG A 288 18.16 -5.07 4.55
N LYS A 289 18.28 -4.19 5.55
CA LYS A 289 19.29 -4.29 6.60
C LYS A 289 19.17 -5.60 7.38
N ALA A 290 20.30 -6.24 7.64
CA ALA A 290 20.38 -7.49 8.39
C ALA A 290 19.79 -7.40 9.81
N ASP A 291 19.88 -6.21 10.42
CA ASP A 291 19.38 -5.97 11.78
C ASP A 291 17.88 -6.15 11.91
N GLU A 292 17.10 -5.94 10.83
CA GLU A 292 15.66 -6.19 10.85
C GLU A 292 15.35 -7.68 11.14
N VAL A 293 16.22 -8.61 10.69
CA VAL A 293 16.06 -10.04 10.94
C VAL A 293 16.69 -10.44 12.27
N ARG A 294 17.88 -9.86 12.61
CA ARG A 294 18.59 -10.18 13.86
C ARG A 294 17.86 -9.70 15.10
N HIS A 295 16.95 -8.73 14.95
CA HIS A 295 16.21 -8.17 16.06
C HIS A 295 14.70 -8.44 15.93
N LEU A 296 14.07 -8.55 17.07
CA LEU A 296 12.62 -8.43 17.19
C LEU A 296 12.32 -7.09 17.87
N ARG A 297 12.03 -6.06 17.07
CA ARG A 297 12.01 -4.66 17.51
C ARG A 297 13.38 -4.22 18.05
N SER A 298 13.46 -3.86 19.35
CA SER A 298 14.71 -3.46 20.01
C SER A 298 15.55 -4.64 20.51
N GLU A 299 14.97 -5.84 20.58
CA GLU A 299 15.62 -7.01 21.21
C GLU A 299 16.39 -7.83 20.18
N GLN A 300 17.67 -8.03 20.42
CA GLN A 300 18.50 -8.90 19.59
C GLN A 300 18.15 -10.37 19.85
N THR A 301 17.83 -11.10 18.78
CA THR A 301 17.41 -12.51 18.84
C THR A 301 18.38 -13.47 18.17
N ALA A 302 19.33 -12.97 17.38
CA ALA A 302 20.35 -13.76 16.71
C ALA A 302 21.75 -13.28 17.11
N PRO A 303 22.78 -14.17 17.07
CA PRO A 303 24.16 -13.76 17.35
C PRO A 303 24.63 -12.64 16.44
N GLU A 304 25.43 -11.73 16.96
CA GLU A 304 26.11 -10.71 16.16
C GLU A 304 27.03 -11.38 15.13
N GLY A 305 27.08 -10.81 13.91
CA GLY A 305 27.93 -11.33 12.84
C GLY A 305 27.39 -12.54 12.06
N VAL A 306 26.25 -13.15 12.48
CA VAL A 306 25.62 -14.18 11.64
C VAL A 306 25.15 -13.59 10.31
N ALA A 307 25.40 -14.28 9.20
CA ALA A 307 24.93 -13.84 7.89
C ALA A 307 23.40 -13.83 7.82
N VAL A 308 22.85 -12.85 7.16
CA VAL A 308 21.40 -12.67 7.01
C VAL A 308 21.06 -12.48 5.54
N PHE A 309 19.98 -13.11 5.09
CA PHE A 309 19.31 -12.85 3.83
C PHE A 309 17.95 -12.21 4.15
N ASN A 310 17.74 -10.96 3.70
CA ASN A 310 16.56 -10.17 4.07
C ASN A 310 15.93 -9.48 2.84
N PRO A 311 15.37 -10.24 1.88
CA PRO A 311 14.60 -9.65 0.79
C PRO A 311 13.31 -9.04 1.37
N ALA A 312 12.96 -7.84 0.91
CA ALA A 312 11.74 -7.16 1.36
C ALA A 312 10.47 -7.82 0.81
N PHE A 313 10.57 -8.43 -0.37
CA PHE A 313 9.47 -8.99 -1.15
C PHE A 313 9.85 -10.36 -1.69
N ASP A 314 8.84 -11.15 -2.04
CA ASP A 314 8.95 -12.32 -2.90
C ASP A 314 7.98 -12.20 -4.08
N VAL A 315 8.17 -13.04 -5.10
CA VAL A 315 7.33 -13.05 -6.29
C VAL A 315 6.46 -14.30 -6.29
N THR A 316 5.16 -14.11 -6.31
CA THR A 316 4.16 -15.17 -6.49
C THR A 316 3.88 -15.34 -7.97
N PRO A 317 4.14 -16.53 -8.56
CA PRO A 317 3.78 -16.82 -9.93
C PRO A 317 2.26 -16.74 -10.17
N ALA A 318 1.88 -16.23 -11.32
CA ALA A 318 0.48 -16.02 -11.72
C ALA A 318 -0.38 -17.31 -11.65
N GLU A 319 0.22 -18.47 -11.85
CA GLU A 319 -0.44 -19.80 -11.77
C GLU A 319 -0.91 -20.19 -10.35
N LEU A 320 -0.41 -19.50 -9.32
CA LEU A 320 -0.85 -19.67 -7.92
C LEU A 320 -1.96 -18.70 -7.55
N ILE A 321 -2.28 -17.72 -8.40
CA ILE A 321 -3.24 -16.66 -8.14
C ILE A 321 -4.58 -17.04 -8.77
N THR A 322 -5.65 -17.08 -7.96
CA THR A 322 -7.01 -17.38 -8.41
C THR A 322 -7.67 -16.18 -9.08
N GLY A 323 -7.38 -14.98 -8.61
CA GLY A 323 -7.88 -13.73 -9.16
C GLY A 323 -7.14 -12.52 -8.63
N ILE A 324 -7.06 -11.47 -9.48
CA ILE A 324 -6.52 -10.16 -9.09
C ILE A 324 -7.70 -9.20 -9.04
N ILE A 325 -7.99 -8.71 -7.83
CA ILE A 325 -9.11 -7.81 -7.54
C ILE A 325 -8.59 -6.38 -7.73
N THR A 326 -9.25 -5.63 -8.60
CA THR A 326 -8.95 -4.23 -8.89
C THR A 326 -10.20 -3.35 -8.73
N GLU A 327 -10.06 -2.04 -8.82
CA GLU A 327 -11.19 -1.10 -8.86
C GLU A 327 -12.05 -1.21 -10.15
N HIS A 328 -11.58 -1.95 -11.14
CA HIS A 328 -12.29 -2.23 -12.39
C HIS A 328 -12.90 -3.64 -12.44
N GLY A 329 -12.79 -4.42 -11.37
CA GLY A 329 -13.32 -5.77 -11.26
C GLY A 329 -12.24 -6.80 -10.96
N VAL A 330 -12.59 -8.08 -11.11
CA VAL A 330 -11.70 -9.21 -10.81
C VAL A 330 -11.13 -9.81 -12.08
N LEU A 331 -9.83 -9.67 -12.26
CA LEU A 331 -9.10 -10.30 -13.34
C LEU A 331 -8.91 -11.79 -13.06
N LYS A 332 -9.07 -12.63 -14.09
CA LYS A 332 -8.88 -14.08 -14.02
C LYS A 332 -7.89 -14.53 -15.08
N ALA A 333 -7.28 -15.69 -14.88
CA ALA A 333 -6.43 -16.33 -15.90
C ALA A 333 -7.21 -16.61 -17.21
N PRO A 334 -6.58 -16.50 -18.37
CA PRO A 334 -5.16 -16.16 -18.59
C PRO A 334 -4.87 -14.67 -18.31
N TYR A 335 -3.94 -14.41 -17.40
CA TYR A 335 -3.68 -13.02 -16.94
C TYR A 335 -3.09 -12.13 -18.03
N THR A 336 -2.28 -12.67 -18.95
CA THR A 336 -1.76 -11.91 -20.09
C THR A 336 -2.86 -11.28 -20.94
N GLU A 337 -4.00 -11.95 -21.07
CA GLU A 337 -5.15 -11.41 -21.80
C GLU A 337 -5.96 -10.42 -20.97
N SER A 338 -6.28 -10.80 -19.72
CA SER A 338 -7.10 -9.97 -18.85
C SER A 338 -6.40 -8.66 -18.45
N ILE A 339 -5.08 -8.69 -18.22
CA ILE A 339 -4.27 -7.51 -17.93
C ILE A 339 -4.13 -6.62 -19.18
N LYS A 340 -3.96 -7.21 -20.37
CA LYS A 340 -3.93 -6.42 -21.62
C LYS A 340 -5.26 -5.68 -21.87
N LYS A 341 -6.40 -6.32 -21.57
CA LYS A 341 -7.72 -5.66 -21.66
C LYS A 341 -7.85 -4.51 -20.64
N LEU A 342 -7.35 -4.73 -19.41
CA LEU A 342 -7.31 -3.68 -18.41
C LEU A 342 -6.44 -2.50 -18.87
N GLN A 343 -5.24 -2.76 -19.42
CA GLN A 343 -4.35 -1.72 -19.93
C GLN A 343 -5.03 -0.88 -21.03
N ALA A 344 -5.75 -1.52 -21.94
CA ALA A 344 -6.51 -0.81 -22.99
C ALA A 344 -7.59 0.11 -22.38
N LEU A 345 -8.33 -0.39 -21.39
CA LEU A 345 -9.36 0.40 -20.68
C LEU A 345 -8.79 1.65 -19.98
N LEU A 346 -7.54 1.61 -19.54
CA LEU A 346 -6.89 2.74 -18.86
C LEU A 346 -6.32 3.79 -19.82
N GLN A 347 -6.26 3.49 -21.12
CA GLN A 347 -5.77 4.39 -22.18
C GLN A 347 -6.90 5.15 -22.89
N ASP A 348 -8.14 4.67 -22.78
CA ASP A 348 -9.37 5.33 -23.25
C ASP A 348 -9.85 6.38 -22.22
#